data_a267388929100bd3055127b4ab2b0329
#
_entry.id   a267388929100bd3055127b4ab2b0329
#
_cell.length_a   1.000
_cell.length_b   1.000
_cell.length_c   1.000
_cell.angle_alpha   90.00
_cell.angle_beta   90.00
_cell.angle_gamma   90.00
#
_symmetry.space_group_name_H-M   'P 1'
#
loop_
_entity.id
_entity.type
_entity.pdbx_description
1 polymer ?
#
loop_
_entity_poly.entity_id
_entity_poly.type
_entity_poly.pdbx_seq_one_letter_code
_entity_poly.pdbx_strand_id
1 'polypeptide(L)'
;MIDVDDTAPQMSASSDVAPTVRESGETLYLAYRLSRHASASDACAVIRFDGVREWHYGYPNDEGLDFHPLYGLGLEPYQFHVGQDASHGERVWVATFHEGTLTVYARRMELLAAAHPSDPPKAIRSLLGEGPTRGLDDV
;
A
#
# COMPACT_ATOMS: atom_id res chain seq x y z
N MET A 1 -18.17 8.57 2.96
CA MET A 1 -17.97 8.08 1.58
C MET A 1 -16.50 7.93 1.28
N ILE A 2 -16.15 6.92 0.53
CA ILE A 2 -14.78 6.61 0.14
C ILE A 2 -14.62 6.86 -1.36
N ASP A 3 -13.53 7.52 -1.74
CA ASP A 3 -13.20 7.82 -3.14
C ASP A 3 -11.94 7.10 -3.56
N VAL A 4 -11.73 6.98 -4.88
CA VAL A 4 -10.45 6.47 -5.40
C VAL A 4 -9.38 7.54 -5.21
N ASP A 5 -8.21 7.14 -4.72
CA ASP A 5 -7.08 8.05 -4.56
C ASP A 5 -6.20 7.97 -5.82
N ASP A 6 -6.33 8.96 -6.69
CA ASP A 6 -5.63 8.99 -7.96
C ASP A 6 -4.13 9.30 -7.82
N THR A 7 -3.67 9.68 -6.65
CA THR A 7 -2.24 9.93 -6.44
C THR A 7 -1.45 8.63 -6.34
N ALA A 8 -2.11 7.53 -6.01
CA ALA A 8 -1.49 6.22 -5.94
C ALA A 8 -1.55 5.53 -7.31
N PRO A 9 -0.41 5.03 -7.83
CA PRO A 9 -0.41 4.32 -9.10
C PRO A 9 -1.26 3.05 -9.06
N GLN A 10 -1.80 2.65 -10.21
CA GLN A 10 -2.64 1.47 -10.33
C GLN A 10 -1.85 0.21 -10.00
N MET A 11 -2.38 -0.60 -9.08
CA MET A 11 -1.77 -1.85 -8.69
C MET A 11 -2.07 -2.98 -9.66
N SER A 12 -1.24 -4.03 -9.64
CA SER A 12 -1.47 -5.23 -10.43
C SER A 12 -2.69 -5.98 -9.94
N ALA A 13 -3.53 -6.40 -10.88
CA ALA A 13 -4.73 -7.17 -10.56
C ALA A 13 -4.45 -8.66 -10.40
N SER A 14 -3.33 -9.14 -10.94
CA SER A 14 -2.95 -10.53 -10.77
C SER A 14 -1.46 -10.54 -10.50
N SER A 15 -1.08 -10.70 -9.27
CA SER A 15 0.29 -10.57 -8.87
C SER A 15 0.80 -11.85 -8.26
N ASP A 16 1.94 -12.31 -8.78
CA ASP A 16 2.69 -13.38 -8.14
C ASP A 16 3.50 -12.83 -6.96
N VAL A 17 3.49 -11.52 -6.79
CA VAL A 17 4.27 -10.84 -5.76
C VAL A 17 3.32 -10.06 -4.88
N ALA A 18 3.21 -10.49 -3.63
CA ALA A 18 2.37 -9.80 -2.65
C ALA A 18 2.94 -8.42 -2.33
N PRO A 19 2.10 -7.46 -1.92
CA PRO A 19 2.61 -6.19 -1.43
C PRO A 19 3.42 -6.41 -0.15
N THR A 20 4.36 -5.50 0.10
CA THR A 20 5.16 -5.52 1.31
C THR A 20 4.78 -4.33 2.17
N VAL A 21 4.54 -4.60 3.45
CA VAL A 21 4.21 -3.56 4.43
C VAL A 21 5.30 -3.58 5.50
N ARG A 22 5.80 -2.40 5.87
CA ARG A 22 6.82 -2.29 6.89
C ARG A 22 6.51 -1.14 7.84
N GLU A 23 6.39 -1.46 9.13
CA GLU A 23 6.09 -0.47 10.15
C GLU A 23 7.37 0.04 10.81
N SER A 24 7.41 1.35 11.08
CA SER A 24 8.51 1.97 11.79
C SER A 24 7.95 3.13 12.61
N GLY A 25 7.77 2.90 13.92
CA GLY A 25 7.14 3.90 14.78
C GLY A 25 5.71 4.18 14.33
N GLU A 26 5.40 5.45 14.10
CA GLU A 26 4.08 5.86 13.60
C GLU A 26 4.05 5.98 12.08
N THR A 27 5.03 5.40 11.40
CA THR A 27 5.14 5.45 9.95
C THR A 27 4.96 4.04 9.39
N LEU A 28 4.25 3.95 8.28
CA LEU A 28 4.04 2.68 7.58
C LEU A 28 4.47 2.84 6.13
N TYR A 29 5.29 1.91 5.66
CA TYR A 29 5.72 1.86 4.27
C TYR A 29 5.00 0.73 3.55
N LEU A 30 4.55 1.01 2.33
CA LEU A 30 3.89 0.04 1.48
C LEU A 30 4.57 0.05 0.12
N ALA A 31 4.95 -1.13 -0.36
CA ALA A 31 5.41 -1.29 -1.73
C ALA A 31 4.58 -2.34 -2.42
N TYR A 32 4.19 -2.09 -3.66
CA TYR A 32 3.34 -3.01 -4.41
C TYR A 32 3.65 -2.97 -5.90
N ARG A 33 3.42 -4.10 -6.56
CA ARG A 33 3.65 -4.25 -7.99
C ARG A 33 2.63 -3.44 -8.78
N LEU A 34 3.10 -2.73 -9.79
CA LEU A 34 2.24 -1.91 -10.63
C LEU A 34 1.49 -2.73 -11.66
N SER A 35 0.32 -2.22 -12.06
CA SER A 35 -0.41 -2.71 -13.21
C SER A 35 0.41 -2.49 -14.48
N ARG A 36 0.26 -3.37 -15.46
CA ARG A 36 0.92 -3.21 -16.75
C ARG A 36 0.38 -2.01 -17.52
N HIS A 37 -0.76 -1.50 -17.13
CA HIS A 37 -1.28 -0.25 -17.67
C HIS A 37 -0.56 0.97 -17.10
N ALA A 38 -0.05 0.85 -15.87
CA ALA A 38 0.68 1.93 -15.22
C ALA A 38 2.16 1.90 -15.56
N SER A 39 2.72 0.71 -15.85
CA SER A 39 4.12 0.57 -16.19
C SER A 39 4.31 -0.68 -17.04
N ALA A 40 5.08 -0.54 -18.14
CA ALA A 40 5.37 -1.67 -19.02
C ALA A 40 6.41 -2.62 -18.43
N SER A 41 7.13 -2.20 -17.40
CA SER A 41 8.15 -3.01 -16.74
C SER A 41 7.66 -3.50 -15.39
N ASP A 42 8.38 -4.48 -14.82
CA ASP A 42 8.09 -4.98 -13.48
C ASP A 42 8.61 -3.96 -12.46
N ALA A 43 7.78 -2.99 -12.14
CA ALA A 43 8.13 -1.92 -11.22
C ALA A 43 7.16 -1.88 -10.06
N CYS A 44 7.58 -1.22 -8.98
CA CYS A 44 6.77 -1.08 -7.77
C CYS A 44 6.53 0.39 -7.46
N ALA A 45 5.36 0.69 -6.91
CA ALA A 45 5.14 1.95 -6.24
C ALA A 45 5.54 1.79 -4.78
N VAL A 46 6.07 2.85 -4.18
CA VAL A 46 6.37 2.88 -2.75
C VAL A 46 5.67 4.09 -2.13
N ILE A 47 4.92 3.83 -1.09
CA ILE A 47 4.09 4.82 -0.42
C ILE A 47 4.46 4.84 1.06
N ARG A 48 4.46 6.04 1.65
CA ARG A 48 4.64 6.20 3.08
C ARG A 48 3.40 6.83 3.69
N PHE A 49 2.93 6.24 4.79
CA PHE A 49 1.87 6.83 5.62
C PHE A 49 2.48 7.38 6.88
N ASP A 50 2.15 8.61 7.24
CA ASP A 50 2.66 9.26 8.44
C ASP A 50 1.55 9.47 9.46
N GLY A 51 1.90 9.40 10.73
CA GLY A 51 0.93 9.54 11.82
C GLY A 51 -0.08 8.41 11.82
N VAL A 52 0.41 7.18 11.68
CA VAL A 52 -0.45 5.99 11.61
C VAL A 52 -0.97 5.67 13.01
N ARG A 53 -2.30 5.66 13.14
CA ARG A 53 -2.97 5.28 14.38
C ARG A 53 -3.18 3.77 14.44
N GLU A 54 -3.61 3.18 13.33
CA GLU A 54 -3.79 1.74 13.23
C GLU A 54 -3.76 1.32 11.77
N TRP A 55 -3.42 0.05 11.53
CA TRP A 55 -3.44 -0.51 10.19
C TRP A 55 -3.66 -2.01 10.28
N HIS A 56 -4.16 -2.57 9.18
CA HIS A 56 -4.38 -4.00 9.07
C HIS A 56 -4.17 -4.41 7.60
N TYR A 57 -3.41 -5.49 7.40
CA TYR A 57 -3.31 -6.12 6.10
C TYR A 57 -3.68 -7.59 6.22
N GLY A 58 -4.55 -8.06 5.34
CA GLY A 58 -4.95 -9.43 5.33
C GLY A 58 -6.35 -9.60 4.76
N TYR A 59 -7.09 -10.53 5.32
CA TYR A 59 -8.47 -10.79 4.89
C TYR A 59 -9.32 -9.52 5.05
N PRO A 60 -10.22 -9.23 4.11
CA PRO A 60 -10.58 -10.04 2.96
C PRO A 60 -9.69 -9.81 1.75
N ASN A 61 -9.62 -10.81 0.86
CA ASN A 61 -9.01 -10.67 -0.45
C ASN A 61 -10.04 -10.11 -1.44
N ASP A 62 -9.69 -10.10 -2.74
CA ASP A 62 -10.56 -9.56 -3.78
C ASP A 62 -11.90 -10.29 -3.89
N GLU A 63 -11.92 -11.62 -3.66
CA GLU A 63 -13.15 -12.39 -3.76
C GLU A 63 -14.06 -12.24 -2.55
N GLY A 64 -13.49 -11.87 -1.40
CA GLY A 64 -14.24 -11.67 -0.17
C GLY A 64 -14.40 -10.22 0.23
N LEU A 65 -14.19 -9.28 -0.69
CA LEU A 65 -14.14 -7.86 -0.37
C LEU A 65 -15.44 -7.35 0.26
N ASP A 66 -16.58 -7.95 -0.07
CA ASP A 66 -17.85 -7.55 0.51
C ASP A 66 -17.94 -7.83 2.01
N PHE A 67 -17.00 -8.60 2.57
CA PHE A 67 -16.91 -8.80 4.01
C PHE A 67 -16.11 -7.71 4.72
N HIS A 68 -15.49 -6.79 3.98
CA HIS A 68 -14.74 -5.70 4.61
C HIS A 68 -15.69 -4.73 5.31
N PRO A 69 -15.34 -4.24 6.52
CA PRO A 69 -16.22 -3.33 7.26
C PRO A 69 -16.59 -2.06 6.52
N LEU A 70 -15.74 -1.60 5.59
CA LEU A 70 -15.97 -0.38 4.84
C LEU A 70 -16.52 -0.61 3.44
N TYR A 71 -16.90 -1.84 3.12
CA TYR A 71 -17.36 -2.17 1.76
C TYR A 71 -18.55 -1.32 1.34
N GLY A 72 -19.48 -1.07 2.26
CA GLY A 72 -20.66 -0.26 1.97
C GLY A 72 -20.38 1.18 1.61
N LEU A 73 -19.13 1.65 1.79
CA LEU A 73 -18.74 3.01 1.46
C LEU A 73 -18.19 3.13 0.03
N GLY A 74 -18.12 2.03 -0.72
CA GLY A 74 -17.77 2.06 -2.13
C GLY A 74 -16.44 1.43 -2.48
N LEU A 75 -15.99 0.41 -1.73
CA LEU A 75 -14.75 -0.29 -2.09
C LEU A 75 -14.91 -1.12 -3.35
N GLU A 76 -13.89 -1.06 -4.20
CA GLU A 76 -13.81 -1.85 -5.43
C GLU A 76 -12.48 -2.60 -5.45
N PRO A 77 -12.40 -3.79 -6.09
CA PRO A 77 -11.13 -4.52 -6.15
C PRO A 77 -10.09 -3.78 -6.98
N TYR A 78 -8.83 -3.99 -6.61
CA TYR A 78 -7.64 -3.47 -7.31
C TYR A 78 -7.62 -1.94 -7.38
N GLN A 79 -8.04 -1.29 -6.30
CA GLN A 79 -8.09 0.16 -6.22
C GLN A 79 -7.48 0.65 -4.93
N PHE A 80 -6.99 1.88 -4.96
CA PHE A 80 -6.52 2.59 -3.79
C PHE A 80 -7.58 3.61 -3.43
N HIS A 81 -8.13 3.50 -2.22
CA HIS A 81 -9.25 4.34 -1.79
C HIS A 81 -8.84 5.25 -0.66
N VAL A 82 -9.51 6.41 -0.54
CA VAL A 82 -9.31 7.32 0.58
C VAL A 82 -10.65 7.86 1.08
N GLY A 83 -10.80 7.94 2.38
CA GLY A 83 -11.97 8.52 3.04
C GLY A 83 -11.56 9.30 4.28
N GLN A 84 -12.51 10.02 4.85
CA GLN A 84 -12.29 10.78 6.08
C GLN A 84 -12.71 9.96 7.29
N ASP A 85 -11.90 10.00 8.35
CA ASP A 85 -12.31 9.53 9.66
C ASP A 85 -12.60 10.76 10.50
N ALA A 86 -13.87 11.17 10.51
CA ALA A 86 -14.29 12.39 11.18
C ALA A 86 -14.07 12.35 12.69
N SER A 87 -14.06 11.16 13.28
CA SER A 87 -13.92 11.00 14.73
C SER A 87 -12.55 11.40 15.24
N HIS A 88 -11.51 11.25 14.39
CA HIS A 88 -10.12 11.44 14.80
C HIS A 88 -9.38 12.48 13.97
N GLY A 89 -10.04 13.12 13.01
CA GLY A 89 -9.39 14.09 12.13
C GLY A 89 -8.35 13.46 11.20
N GLU A 90 -8.45 12.18 10.96
CA GLU A 90 -7.54 11.43 10.11
C GLU A 90 -8.22 11.03 8.83
N ARG A 91 -7.46 10.40 7.94
CA ARG A 91 -8.00 9.74 6.76
C ARG A 91 -7.86 8.24 6.90
N VAL A 92 -8.71 7.53 6.20
CA VAL A 92 -8.57 6.09 6.05
C VAL A 92 -8.22 5.80 4.60
N TRP A 93 -7.16 5.01 4.39
CA TRP A 93 -6.80 4.51 3.07
C TRP A 93 -7.08 3.03 3.04
N VAL A 94 -7.65 2.55 1.93
CA VAL A 94 -7.94 1.13 1.74
C VAL A 94 -7.41 0.74 0.37
N ALA A 95 -6.43 -0.15 0.35
CA ALA A 95 -5.85 -0.68 -0.89
C ALA A 95 -6.28 -2.13 -1.05
N THR A 96 -7.00 -2.41 -2.12
CA THR A 96 -7.66 -3.70 -2.32
C THR A 96 -6.85 -4.54 -3.31
N PHE A 97 -5.87 -5.28 -2.77
CA PHE A 97 -5.01 -6.14 -3.58
C PHE A 97 -5.67 -7.48 -3.84
N HIS A 98 -5.10 -8.23 -4.78
CA HIS A 98 -5.60 -9.58 -5.11
C HIS A 98 -5.59 -10.51 -3.89
N GLU A 99 -4.54 -10.44 -3.08
CA GLU A 99 -4.34 -11.40 -1.99
C GLU A 99 -4.86 -10.90 -0.66
N GLY A 100 -5.14 -9.63 -0.52
CA GLY A 100 -5.61 -9.08 0.74
C GLY A 100 -5.89 -7.60 0.63
N THR A 101 -6.37 -7.03 1.71
CA THR A 101 -6.74 -5.63 1.77
C THR A 101 -5.93 -4.95 2.86
N LEU A 102 -5.30 -3.83 2.51
CA LEU A 102 -4.61 -2.98 3.47
C LEU A 102 -5.53 -1.83 3.86
N THR A 103 -5.78 -1.68 5.17
CA THR A 103 -6.54 -0.56 5.71
C THR A 103 -5.62 0.22 6.64
N VAL A 104 -5.49 1.53 6.42
CA VAL A 104 -4.58 2.38 7.21
C VAL A 104 -5.32 3.63 7.66
N TYR A 105 -5.32 3.88 8.96
CA TYR A 105 -5.82 5.14 9.54
C TYR A 105 -4.59 5.99 9.87
N ALA A 106 -4.41 7.09 9.15
CA ALA A 106 -3.22 7.91 9.26
C ALA A 106 -3.55 9.37 8.97
N ARG A 107 -2.59 10.24 9.25
CA ARG A 107 -2.76 11.66 8.99
C ARG A 107 -2.42 12.03 7.56
N ARG A 108 -1.44 11.32 6.96
CA ARG A 108 -0.91 11.74 5.67
C ARG A 108 -0.35 10.55 4.90
N MET A 109 -0.41 10.64 3.59
CA MET A 109 0.18 9.67 2.68
C MET A 109 1.07 10.41 1.69
N GLU A 110 2.23 9.83 1.37
CA GLU A 110 3.14 10.39 0.41
C GLU A 110 3.65 9.30 -0.55
N LEU A 111 3.62 9.59 -1.84
CA LEU A 111 4.18 8.69 -2.84
C LEU A 111 5.69 8.92 -2.91
N LEU A 112 6.47 7.93 -2.49
CA LEU A 112 7.93 8.03 -2.49
C LEU A 112 8.54 7.63 -3.83
N ALA A 113 7.95 6.65 -4.51
CA ALA A 113 8.40 6.23 -5.82
C ALA A 113 7.20 5.76 -6.64
N ALA A 114 7.03 6.34 -7.83
CA ALA A 114 5.94 5.97 -8.72
C ALA A 114 6.23 4.67 -9.47
N ALA A 115 7.49 4.37 -9.74
CA ALA A 115 7.88 3.17 -10.48
C ALA A 115 9.34 2.81 -10.15
N HIS A 116 9.55 2.14 -9.03
CA HIS A 116 10.87 1.68 -8.62
C HIS A 116 11.17 0.32 -9.28
N PRO A 117 12.36 0.12 -9.85
CA PRO A 117 12.66 -1.08 -10.65
C PRO A 117 13.06 -2.31 -9.81
N SER A 118 12.58 -2.44 -8.60
CA SER A 118 12.87 -3.58 -7.73
C SER A 118 11.58 -4.26 -7.31
N ASP A 119 11.71 -5.45 -6.70
CA ASP A 119 10.54 -6.07 -6.07
C ASP A 119 10.17 -5.30 -4.79
N PRO A 120 8.97 -5.49 -4.24
CA PRO A 120 8.51 -4.68 -3.11
C PRO A 120 9.44 -4.65 -1.90
N PRO A 121 9.99 -5.76 -1.38
CA PRO A 121 10.88 -5.66 -0.23
C PRO A 121 12.15 -4.88 -0.52
N LYS A 122 12.74 -5.07 -1.71
CA LYS A 122 13.97 -4.36 -2.09
C LYS A 122 13.69 -2.88 -2.32
N ALA A 123 12.53 -2.55 -2.87
CA ALA A 123 12.18 -1.15 -3.10
C ALA A 123 12.13 -0.39 -1.79
N ILE A 124 11.52 -0.96 -0.75
CA ILE A 124 11.45 -0.32 0.56
C ILE A 124 12.86 -0.14 1.12
N ARG A 125 13.68 -1.20 1.10
CA ARG A 125 15.04 -1.11 1.64
C ARG A 125 15.87 -0.05 0.93
N SER A 126 15.73 0.02 -0.39
CA SER A 126 16.46 1.01 -1.18
C SER A 126 16.08 2.43 -0.78
N LEU A 127 14.79 2.70 -0.62
CA LEU A 127 14.34 4.06 -0.29
C LEU A 127 14.62 4.43 1.16
N LEU A 128 14.80 3.44 2.05
CA LEU A 128 15.18 3.71 3.42
C LEU A 128 16.70 3.78 3.61
N GLY A 129 17.47 3.65 2.54
CA GLY A 129 18.92 3.69 2.62
C GLY A 129 19.54 2.41 3.17
N GLU A 130 18.80 1.32 3.22
CA GLU A 130 19.30 0.03 3.68
C GLU A 130 19.87 -0.76 2.51
N GLY A 131 21.16 -1.00 2.54
CA GLY A 131 21.81 -1.72 1.45
C GLY A 131 21.53 -3.22 1.51
N PRO A 132 21.63 -3.89 0.37
CA PRO A 132 21.40 -5.33 0.30
C PRO A 132 22.48 -6.15 1.00
N THR A 133 23.65 -5.56 1.25
CA THR A 133 24.80 -6.26 1.82
C THR A 133 24.96 -6.09 3.30
N ARG A 134 24.08 -5.65 3.84
CA ARG A 134 24.22 -5.48 5.28
C ARG A 134 24.29 -6.77 6.01
N GLY A 135 25.23 -6.83 5.46
CA GLY A 135 25.04 -7.57 5.60
C GLY A 135 25.68 -7.95 5.96
N LEU A 136 26.18 -7.81 5.47
CA LEU A 136 26.41 -8.08 5.63
C LEU A 136 26.76 -7.88 6.34
N ASP A 137 26.91 -7.66 6.18
CA ASP A 137 26.94 -7.32 6.80
C ASP A 137 26.96 -7.22 7.55
N ASP A 138 27.22 -7.22 7.45
CA ASP A 138 26.92 -6.98 8.03
C ASP A 138 26.94 -7.11 8.69
N VAL A 139 27.33 -7.37 8.68
CA VAL A 139 27.07 -7.46 9.06
C VAL A 139 27.07 -7.56 9.28
#